data_93c70cd655ac5a8a3da915a203c9bf15
#
_entry.id   93c70cd655ac5a8a3da915a203c9bf15
#
_cell.length_a   1.000
_cell.length_b   1.000
_cell.length_c   1.000
_cell.angle_alpha   90.00
_cell.angle_beta   90.00
_cell.angle_gamma   90.00
#
_symmetry.space_group_name_H-M   'P 1'
#
loop_
_entity.id
_entity.type
_entity.pdbx_description
1 polymer ?
#
loop_
_entity_poly.entity_id
_entity_poly.type
_entity_poly.pdbx_seq_one_letter_code
_entity_poly.pdbx_strand_id
1 'polypeptide(L)' 'MIEKQLEVEDVIDIYNEKIIILKKEIDRLNEEIQVLHIELMQERTKNETKNA' A
#
# COMPACT_ATOMS: atom_id res chain seq x y z
N MET A 1 0.65 -21.52 -32.39
CA MET A 1 1.38 -20.26 -32.66
C MET A 1 0.55 -19.06 -32.28
N ILE A 2 -0.66 -18.99 -32.80
CA ILE A 2 -1.58 -17.93 -32.41
C ILE A 2 -1.91 -18.04 -30.92
N GLU A 3 -2.02 -19.27 -30.42
CA GLU A 3 -2.31 -19.50 -29.02
C GLU A 3 -1.21 -18.96 -28.10
N LYS A 4 0.04 -19.07 -28.54
CA LYS A 4 1.16 -18.54 -27.75
C LYS A 4 1.12 -17.03 -27.64
N GLN A 5 0.75 -16.35 -28.74
CA GLN A 5 0.63 -14.90 -28.70
C GLN A 5 -0.51 -14.45 -27.78
N LEU A 6 -1.63 -15.17 -27.82
CA LEU A 6 -2.73 -14.87 -26.92
C LEU A 6 -2.33 -15.08 -25.48
N GLU A 7 -1.54 -16.13 -25.21
CA GLU A 7 -1.07 -16.38 -23.85
C GLU A 7 -0.18 -15.25 -23.33
N VAL A 8 0.68 -14.71 -24.17
CA VAL A 8 1.55 -13.63 -23.77
C VAL A 8 0.74 -12.38 -23.46
N GLU A 9 -0.25 -12.05 -24.28
CA GLU A 9 -1.10 -10.90 -24.04
C GLU A 9 -1.91 -11.08 -22.75
N ASP A 10 -2.41 -12.28 -22.52
CA ASP A 10 -3.13 -12.57 -21.27
C ASP A 10 -2.24 -12.39 -20.05
N VAL A 11 -1.01 -12.85 -20.15
CA VAL A 11 -0.06 -12.73 -19.05
C VAL A 11 0.24 -11.26 -18.76
N ILE A 12 0.41 -10.46 -19.79
CA ILE A 12 0.66 -9.03 -19.63
C ILE A 12 -0.53 -8.36 -18.94
N ASP A 13 -1.73 -8.71 -19.36
CA ASP A 13 -2.93 -8.14 -18.74
C ASP A 13 -3.05 -8.53 -17.28
N ILE A 14 -2.74 -9.78 -16.96
CA ILE A 14 -2.79 -10.24 -15.58
C ILE A 14 -1.76 -9.50 -14.74
N TYR A 15 -0.56 -9.32 -15.24
CA TYR A 15 0.47 -8.58 -14.52
C TYR A 15 0.09 -7.13 -14.31
N ASN A 16 -0.50 -6.50 -15.32
CA ASN A 16 -0.94 -5.12 -15.19
C ASN A 16 -2.02 -4.99 -14.11
N GLU A 17 -2.95 -5.91 -14.07
CA GLU A 17 -3.98 -5.91 -13.04
C GLU A 17 -3.36 -6.07 -11.65
N LYS A 18 -2.40 -6.97 -11.53
CA LYS A 18 -1.72 -7.18 -10.26
C LYS A 18 -0.97 -5.94 -9.82
N ILE A 19 -0.33 -5.25 -10.76
CA ILE A 19 0.39 -4.02 -10.44
C ILE A 19 -0.57 -2.96 -9.91
N ILE A 20 -1.72 -2.83 -10.52
CA ILE A 20 -2.72 -1.87 -10.07
C ILE A 20 -3.20 -2.21 -8.66
N ILE A 21 -3.48 -3.48 -8.41
CA ILE A 21 -3.92 -3.91 -7.10
C ILE A 21 -2.84 -3.66 -6.05
N LEU A 22 -1.60 -3.99 -6.37
CA LEU A 22 -0.49 -3.78 -5.46
C LEU A 22 -0.26 -2.30 -5.16
N LYS A 23 -0.39 -1.46 -6.16
CA LYS A 23 -0.26 -0.01 -5.94
C LYS A 23 -1.33 0.50 -5.00
N LYS A 24 -2.55 0.02 -5.14
CA LYS A 24 -3.63 0.40 -4.24
C LYS A 24 -3.34 -0.05 -2.80
N GLU A 25 -2.81 -1.25 -2.65
CA GLU A 25 -2.44 -1.75 -1.34
C GLU A 25 -1.32 -0.94 -0.72
N ILE A 26 -0.32 -0.58 -1.51
CA ILE A 26 0.78 0.24 -1.02
C ILE A 26 0.25 1.60 -0.56
N ASP A 27 -0.62 2.21 -1.32
CA ASP A 27 -1.20 3.50 -0.95
C ASP A 27 -1.97 3.38 0.37
N ARG A 28 -2.76 2.33 0.51
CA ARG A 28 -3.53 2.11 1.73
C ARG A 28 -2.61 1.90 2.92
N LEU A 29 -1.57 1.11 2.76
CA LEU A 29 -0.62 0.86 3.83
C LEU A 29 0.14 2.14 4.22
N ASN A 30 0.49 2.94 3.24
CA ASN A 30 1.15 4.21 3.52
C ASN A 30 0.24 5.14 4.33
N GLU A 31 -1.04 5.16 4.03
CA GLU A 31 -1.98 5.93 4.82
C GLU A 31 -2.07 5.41 6.25
N GLU A 32 -2.11 4.10 6.41
CA GLU A 32 -2.14 3.50 7.74
C GLU A 32 -0.89 3.85 8.53
N ILE A 33 0.27 3.81 7.89
CA ILE A 33 1.52 4.18 8.54
C ILE A 33 1.47 5.62 8.99
N GLN A 34 0.96 6.50 8.16
CA GLN A 34 0.84 7.91 8.53
C GLN A 34 -0.07 8.11 9.73
N VAL A 35 -1.21 7.44 9.72
CA VAL A 35 -2.14 7.54 10.84
C VAL A 35 -1.51 7.04 12.13
N LEU A 36 -0.84 5.90 12.06
CA LEU A 36 -0.17 5.33 13.22
C LEU A 36 0.94 6.26 13.73
N HIS A 37 1.66 6.87 12.82
CA HIS A 37 2.70 7.81 13.20
C HIS A 37 2.13 9.01 13.92
N ILE A 38 1.03 9.55 13.42
CA ILE A 38 0.37 10.68 14.06
C ILE A 38 -0.14 10.29 15.45
N GLU A 39 -0.75 9.12 15.55
CA GLU A 39 -1.23 8.64 16.84
C GLU A 39 -0.10 8.47 17.84
N LEU A 40 1.02 7.92 17.38
CA LEU A 40 2.17 7.74 18.25
C LEU A 40 2.72 9.09 18.74
N MET A 41 2.78 10.06 17.87
CA MET A 41 3.24 11.39 18.26
C MET A 41 2.28 12.03 19.25
N GLN A 42 1.00 11.85 19.06
CA GLN A 42 0.01 12.38 19.99
C GLN A 42 0.15 11.75 21.37
N GLU A 43 0.37 10.45 21.41
CA GLU A 43 0.58 9.77 22.68
C GLU A 43 1.85 10.24 23.39
N ARG A 44 2.91 10.44 22.62
CA ARG A 44 4.16 10.96 23.19
C ARG A 44 3.95 12.33 23.81
N THR A 45 3.24 13.19 23.10
CA THR A 45 2.95 14.52 23.59
C THR A 45 2.14 14.45 24.87
N LYS A 46 1.15 13.57 24.93
CA LYS A 46 0.37 13.38 26.12
C LYS A 46 1.22 12.94 27.29
N ASN A 47 2.11 12.00 27.05
CA ASN A 47 2.97 11.49 28.12
C ASN A 47 3.92 12.55 28.61
N GLU A 48 4.48 13.33 27.71
CA GLU A 48 5.36 14.42 28.11
C GLU A 48 4.63 15.47 28.92
N THR A 49 3.41 15.78 28.54
CA THR A 49 2.61 16.73 29.27
C THR A 49 2.29 16.20 30.67
N LYS A 50 2.02 14.91 30.77
CA LYS A 50 1.73 14.30 32.07
C LYS A 50 2.94 14.31 32.98
N ASN A 51 4.11 14.11 32.43
CA ASN A 51 5.32 14.06 33.21
C ASN A 51 5.81 15.45 33.61
N ALA A 52 5.40 16.42 32.84
CA ALA A 52 5.75 17.79 33.17
C ALA A 52 4.85 18.34 34.25
#